data_f2189bea8bbebe083ea7930299068b69
#
_entry.id   f2189bea8bbebe083ea7930299068b69
#
_cell.length_a   1.000
_cell.length_b   1.000
_cell.length_c   1.000
_cell.angle_alpha   90.00
_cell.angle_beta   90.00
_cell.angle_gamma   90.00
#
_symmetry.space_group_name_H-M   'P 1'
#
loop_
_entity.id
_entity.type
_entity.pdbx_description
1 polymer ?
#
loop_
_entity_poly.entity_id
_entity_poly.type
_entity_poly.pdbx_seq_one_letter_code
_entity_poly.pdbx_strand_id
1 'polypeptide(L)'
;MSAEDYANQQPKNLINIITFNVGATKTIGDDGIIPWINIARANEEILNLIDAEEVVIDEKEVTIALDYPLQNPESFSLESATGFTRTQLLIAIREKFLEFSKVQNVDITKIDLVSLDVYKTESGKIEITLEIDV
;
A
#
# COMPACT_ATOMS: atom_id res chain seq x y z
N MET A 1 15.74 1.02 22.13
CA MET A 1 15.03 2.13 21.49
C MET A 1 15.46 3.44 22.13
N SER A 2 15.80 4.42 21.34
CA SER A 2 16.18 5.72 21.85
C SER A 2 14.96 6.52 22.33
N ALA A 3 15.19 7.53 23.14
CA ALA A 3 14.11 8.42 23.58
C ALA A 3 13.47 9.16 22.39
N GLU A 4 14.26 9.45 21.38
CA GLU A 4 13.75 10.12 20.18
C GLU A 4 12.79 9.23 19.41
N ASP A 5 13.14 7.95 19.22
CA ASP A 5 12.26 7.00 18.55
C ASP A 5 10.95 6.85 19.29
N TYR A 6 11.04 6.78 20.60
CA TYR A 6 9.85 6.66 21.42
C TYR A 6 8.98 7.92 21.35
N ALA A 7 9.60 9.09 21.38
CA ALA A 7 8.86 10.36 21.34
C ALA A 7 8.18 10.58 19.97
N ASN A 8 8.77 10.06 18.89
CA ASN A 8 8.22 10.21 17.55
C ASN A 8 7.15 9.17 17.22
N GLN A 9 7.02 8.14 18.02
CA GLN A 9 6.00 7.12 17.84
C GLN A 9 4.73 7.52 18.58
N GLN A 10 3.84 8.17 17.88
CA GLN A 10 2.54 8.50 18.45
C GLN A 10 1.73 7.21 18.60
N PRO A 11 0.96 7.09 19.70
CA PRO A 11 0.02 5.99 19.81
C PRO A 11 -0.93 5.98 18.61
N LYS A 12 -1.11 4.80 18.04
CA LYS A 12 -2.00 4.64 16.89
C LYS A 12 -2.68 3.28 16.98
N ASN A 13 -3.90 3.24 16.47
CA ASN A 13 -4.71 2.04 16.47
C ASN A 13 -4.93 1.58 15.06
N LEU A 14 -4.80 0.28 14.85
CA LEU A 14 -5.17 -0.34 13.58
C LEU A 14 -6.70 -0.25 13.43
N ILE A 15 -7.15 0.44 12.38
CA ILE A 15 -8.58 0.64 12.16
C ILE A 15 -9.10 -0.13 10.95
N ASN A 16 -8.22 -0.57 10.05
CA ASN A 16 -8.64 -1.30 8.86
C ASN A 16 -7.45 -2.02 8.24
N ILE A 17 -7.76 -3.07 7.48
CA ILE A 17 -6.81 -3.77 6.62
C ILE A 17 -7.42 -3.82 5.22
N ILE A 18 -6.72 -3.24 4.25
CA ILE A 18 -7.18 -3.19 2.87
C ILE A 18 -6.46 -4.27 2.08
N THR A 19 -7.21 -5.20 1.51
CA THR A 19 -6.64 -6.30 0.73
C THR A 19 -6.67 -6.00 -0.76
N PHE A 20 -5.77 -6.63 -1.50
CA PHE A 20 -5.69 -6.51 -2.95
C PHE A 20 -5.83 -7.90 -3.56
N ASN A 21 -7.02 -8.18 -4.06
CA ASN A 21 -7.33 -9.46 -4.70
C ASN A 21 -7.47 -9.24 -6.19
N VAL A 22 -6.80 -10.05 -6.98
CA VAL A 22 -6.79 -9.93 -8.43
C VAL A 22 -7.47 -11.16 -9.03
N GLY A 23 -8.43 -10.93 -9.92
CA GLY A 23 -9.04 -12.03 -10.68
C GLY A 23 -8.06 -12.59 -11.68
N ALA A 24 -7.85 -13.90 -11.66
CA ALA A 24 -6.96 -14.56 -12.61
C ALA A 24 -7.62 -14.62 -13.99
N THR A 25 -6.90 -14.19 -15.01
CA THR A 25 -7.39 -14.25 -16.40
C THR A 25 -7.28 -15.65 -16.99
N LYS A 26 -6.40 -16.47 -16.42
CA LYS A 26 -6.24 -17.87 -16.82
C LYS A 26 -6.43 -18.70 -15.57
N THR A 27 -7.57 -19.33 -15.48
CA THR A 27 -7.92 -20.13 -14.33
C THR A 27 -7.24 -21.48 -14.40
N ILE A 28 -6.35 -21.75 -13.47
CA ILE A 28 -5.73 -23.06 -13.32
C ILE A 28 -6.02 -23.48 -11.89
N GLY A 29 -7.05 -24.28 -11.71
CA GLY A 29 -7.49 -24.69 -10.38
C GLY A 29 -8.29 -23.60 -9.68
N ASP A 30 -8.52 -23.71 -8.45
CA ASP A 30 -9.25 -22.86 -7.51
C ASP A 30 -10.27 -21.86 -8.09
N ASP A 31 -10.61 -20.84 -7.30
CA ASP A 31 -11.61 -19.85 -7.64
C ASP A 31 -11.07 -18.72 -8.53
N GLY A 32 -9.82 -18.81 -8.95
CA GLY A 32 -9.24 -17.82 -9.84
C GLY A 32 -8.95 -16.48 -9.17
N ILE A 33 -8.77 -16.44 -7.87
CA ILE A 33 -8.42 -15.24 -7.13
C ILE A 33 -7.01 -15.34 -6.63
N ILE A 34 -6.21 -14.29 -6.91
CA ILE A 34 -4.85 -14.15 -6.42
C ILE A 34 -4.89 -13.09 -5.31
N PRO A 35 -4.51 -13.42 -4.07
CA PRO A 35 -4.66 -12.50 -2.94
C PRO A 35 -3.48 -11.51 -2.79
N TRP A 36 -2.90 -11.08 -3.89
CA TRP A 36 -1.87 -10.05 -3.91
C TRP A 36 -1.81 -9.42 -5.30
N ILE A 37 -1.10 -8.29 -5.40
CA ILE A 37 -0.83 -7.67 -6.69
C ILE A 37 0.65 -7.35 -6.79
N ASN A 38 1.28 -7.70 -7.91
CA ASN A 38 2.69 -7.41 -8.13
C ASN A 38 2.87 -5.94 -8.49
N ILE A 39 3.78 -5.25 -7.80
CA ILE A 39 3.96 -3.81 -7.97
C ILE A 39 4.44 -3.46 -9.38
N ALA A 40 5.36 -4.21 -9.94
CA ALA A 40 5.87 -3.93 -11.29
C ALA A 40 4.80 -4.09 -12.36
N ARG A 41 3.84 -5.00 -12.14
CA ARG A 41 2.79 -5.32 -13.10
C ARG A 41 1.44 -4.70 -12.74
N ALA A 42 1.42 -3.85 -11.72
CA ALA A 42 0.17 -3.29 -11.23
C ALA A 42 -0.61 -2.54 -12.31
N ASN A 43 0.07 -1.86 -13.23
CA ASN A 43 -0.58 -1.15 -14.31
C ASN A 43 -1.37 -2.07 -15.27
N GLU A 44 -0.99 -3.34 -15.35
CA GLU A 44 -1.71 -4.34 -16.15
C GLU A 44 -2.75 -5.06 -15.29
N GLU A 45 -2.36 -5.48 -14.09
CA GLU A 45 -3.21 -6.28 -13.22
C GLU A 45 -4.35 -5.48 -12.59
N ILE A 46 -4.23 -4.16 -12.55
CA ILE A 46 -5.27 -3.28 -12.00
C ILE A 46 -6.62 -3.45 -12.73
N LEU A 47 -6.59 -3.87 -13.98
CA LEU A 47 -7.81 -4.13 -14.73
C LEU A 47 -8.60 -5.31 -14.18
N ASN A 48 -7.94 -6.18 -13.45
CA ASN A 48 -8.54 -7.37 -12.84
C ASN A 48 -8.64 -7.24 -11.32
N LEU A 49 -8.33 -6.07 -10.78
CA LEU A 49 -8.39 -5.83 -9.34
C LEU A 49 -9.85 -5.81 -8.88
N ILE A 50 -10.15 -6.68 -7.92
CA ILE A 50 -11.51 -6.81 -7.38
C ILE A 50 -11.81 -5.62 -6.49
N ASP A 51 -12.99 -5.02 -6.70
CA ASP A 51 -13.44 -3.82 -5.98
C ASP A 51 -12.44 -2.65 -6.08
N ALA A 52 -11.87 -2.49 -7.27
CA ALA A 52 -10.84 -1.48 -7.53
C ALA A 52 -11.31 -0.06 -7.21
N GLU A 53 -12.55 0.25 -7.52
CA GLU A 53 -13.10 1.60 -7.36
C GLU A 53 -13.85 1.81 -6.04
N GLU A 54 -13.79 0.83 -5.15
CA GLU A 54 -14.37 0.99 -3.83
C GLU A 54 -13.57 2.01 -3.03
N VAL A 55 -14.26 2.97 -2.41
CA VAL A 55 -13.62 3.91 -1.49
C VAL A 55 -13.31 3.15 -0.20
N VAL A 56 -12.05 2.90 0.05
CA VAL A 56 -11.61 2.10 1.19
C VAL A 56 -11.12 2.96 2.35
N ILE A 57 -10.83 4.23 2.08
CA ILE A 57 -10.47 5.21 3.11
C ILE A 57 -11.28 6.47 2.84
N ASP A 58 -12.15 6.82 3.77
CA ASP A 58 -13.00 8.01 3.66
C ASP A 58 -12.39 9.15 4.48
N GLU A 59 -11.18 9.54 4.09
CA GLU A 59 -10.43 10.62 4.71
C GLU A 59 -9.81 11.46 3.60
N LYS A 60 -9.51 12.72 3.89
CA LYS A 60 -8.98 13.64 2.89
C LYS A 60 -7.48 13.57 2.74
N GLU A 61 -6.78 13.06 3.74
CA GLU A 61 -5.33 12.96 3.72
C GLU A 61 -4.87 11.67 4.38
N VAL A 62 -3.88 11.03 3.77
CA VAL A 62 -3.23 9.85 4.33
C VAL A 62 -1.73 9.96 4.16
N THR A 63 -0.96 9.37 5.07
CA THR A 63 0.48 9.22 4.96
C THR A 63 0.80 7.75 4.78
N ILE A 64 1.57 7.43 3.75
CA ILE A 64 1.94 6.05 3.43
C ILE A 64 3.43 5.88 3.68
N ALA A 65 3.79 4.89 4.48
CA ALA A 65 5.17 4.56 4.78
C ALA A 65 5.60 3.36 3.94
N LEU A 66 6.66 3.54 3.16
CA LEU A 66 7.29 2.48 2.39
C LEU A 66 8.56 2.06 3.12
N ASP A 67 8.62 0.80 3.51
CA ASP A 67 9.76 0.27 4.24
C ASP A 67 10.35 -0.92 3.46
N TYR A 68 10.18 -2.13 3.95
CA TYR A 68 10.68 -3.30 3.27
C TYR A 68 10.13 -3.42 1.84
N PRO A 69 10.94 -3.72 0.80
CA PRO A 69 12.35 -4.09 0.86
C PRO A 69 13.32 -2.92 0.64
N LEU A 70 12.88 -1.67 0.85
CA LEU A 70 13.77 -0.52 0.75
C LEU A 70 14.76 -0.54 1.92
N GLN A 71 16.02 -0.22 1.66
CA GLN A 71 17.02 -0.14 2.71
C GLN A 71 16.77 1.06 3.61
N ASN A 72 16.33 2.16 3.02
CA ASN A 72 16.00 3.38 3.74
C ASN A 72 14.50 3.60 3.63
N PRO A 73 13.77 3.58 4.76
CA PRO A 73 12.33 3.83 4.73
C PRO A 73 12.01 5.22 4.18
N GLU A 74 10.94 5.27 3.42
CA GLU A 74 10.44 6.51 2.83
C GLU A 74 8.96 6.65 3.14
N SER A 75 8.47 7.87 3.18
CA SER A 75 7.05 8.12 3.35
C SER A 75 6.59 9.24 2.46
N PHE A 76 5.30 9.25 2.16
CA PHE A 76 4.69 10.30 1.36
C PHE A 76 3.23 10.46 1.76
N SER A 77 2.68 11.62 1.46
CA SER A 77 1.28 11.94 1.77
C SER A 77 0.47 12.08 0.49
N LEU A 78 -0.80 11.69 0.59
CA LEU A 78 -1.77 11.85 -0.49
C LEU A 78 -2.95 12.64 0.03
N GLU A 79 -3.54 13.48 -0.83
CA GLU A 79 -4.73 14.25 -0.52
C GLU A 79 -5.82 13.95 -1.53
N SER A 80 -7.06 13.88 -1.08
CA SER A 80 -8.23 13.69 -1.94
C SER A 80 -9.46 14.27 -1.26
N ALA A 81 -10.26 14.99 -2.01
CA ALA A 81 -11.51 15.55 -1.50
C ALA A 81 -12.58 14.48 -1.28
N THR A 82 -12.47 13.33 -1.93
CA THR A 82 -13.51 12.30 -1.97
C THR A 82 -13.08 10.97 -1.36
N GLY A 83 -11.95 10.93 -0.68
CA GLY A 83 -11.40 9.69 -0.13
C GLY A 83 -10.52 8.97 -1.13
N PHE A 84 -10.19 7.70 -0.83
CA PHE A 84 -9.24 6.93 -1.63
C PHE A 84 -9.81 5.56 -1.98
N THR A 85 -9.72 5.22 -3.27
CA THR A 85 -10.07 3.89 -3.77
C THR A 85 -8.82 3.00 -3.77
N ARG A 86 -9.02 1.68 -3.93
CA ARG A 86 -7.89 0.75 -4.10
C ARG A 86 -7.01 1.15 -5.28
N THR A 87 -7.63 1.54 -6.39
CA THR A 87 -6.91 2.01 -7.58
C THR A 87 -6.01 3.20 -7.28
N GLN A 88 -6.54 4.20 -6.59
CA GLN A 88 -5.77 5.41 -6.28
C GLN A 88 -4.57 5.11 -5.39
N LEU A 89 -4.78 4.30 -4.36
CA LEU A 89 -3.70 3.93 -3.44
C LEU A 89 -2.63 3.10 -4.16
N LEU A 90 -3.06 2.13 -4.96
CA LEU A 90 -2.14 1.26 -5.68
C LEU A 90 -1.27 2.03 -6.67
N ILE A 91 -1.87 2.92 -7.44
CA ILE A 91 -1.13 3.74 -8.42
C ILE A 91 -0.09 4.61 -7.71
N ALA A 92 -0.48 5.25 -6.62
CA ALA A 92 0.43 6.11 -5.87
C ALA A 92 1.60 5.32 -5.27
N ILE A 93 1.31 4.15 -4.71
CA ILE A 93 2.33 3.27 -4.12
C ILE A 93 3.29 2.79 -5.22
N ARG A 94 2.76 2.37 -6.35
CA ARG A 94 3.59 1.92 -7.48
C ARG A 94 4.53 3.01 -7.97
N GLU A 95 4.02 4.22 -8.17
CA GLU A 95 4.83 5.34 -8.63
C GLU A 95 5.97 5.65 -7.67
N LYS A 96 5.69 5.62 -6.37
CA LYS A 96 6.72 5.88 -5.36
C LYS A 96 7.74 4.76 -5.27
N PHE A 97 7.32 3.50 -5.38
CA PHE A 97 8.27 2.38 -5.43
C PHE A 97 9.18 2.48 -6.65
N LEU A 98 8.63 2.87 -7.81
CA LEU A 98 9.45 3.08 -9.01
C LEU A 98 10.48 4.17 -8.79
N GLU A 99 10.10 5.27 -8.15
CA GLU A 99 10.99 6.37 -7.86
C GLU A 99 12.09 5.98 -6.88
N PHE A 100 11.71 5.41 -5.74
CA PHE A 100 12.68 5.05 -4.69
C PHE A 100 13.55 3.86 -5.08
N SER A 101 13.02 2.93 -5.87
CA SER A 101 13.80 1.76 -6.31
C SER A 101 14.96 2.15 -7.20
N LYS A 102 14.81 3.20 -8.00
CA LYS A 102 15.91 3.70 -8.82
C LYS A 102 17.04 4.28 -7.97
N VAL A 103 16.68 5.00 -6.91
CA VAL A 103 17.65 5.60 -6.00
C VAL A 103 18.34 4.54 -5.15
N GLN A 104 17.58 3.56 -4.67
CA GLN A 104 18.06 2.55 -3.73
C GLN A 104 18.44 1.22 -4.41
N ASN A 105 18.32 1.15 -5.72
CA ASN A 105 18.69 -0.04 -6.51
C ASN A 105 17.94 -1.30 -6.05
N VAL A 106 16.62 -1.21 -5.95
CA VAL A 106 15.73 -2.31 -5.55
C VAL A 106 15.00 -2.86 -6.77
N ASP A 107 14.92 -4.18 -6.87
CA ASP A 107 14.19 -4.86 -7.95
C ASP A 107 12.69 -4.95 -7.59
N ILE A 108 11.88 -4.11 -8.21
CA ILE A 108 10.43 -4.08 -7.92
C ILE A 108 9.66 -5.25 -8.54
N THR A 109 10.28 -6.04 -9.44
CA THR A 109 9.58 -7.15 -10.09
C THR A 109 9.23 -8.27 -9.11
N LYS A 110 9.85 -8.28 -7.95
CA LYS A 110 9.63 -9.30 -6.93
C LYS A 110 8.77 -8.82 -5.76
N ILE A 111 8.24 -7.60 -5.84
CA ILE A 111 7.44 -7.04 -4.76
C ILE A 111 5.97 -7.33 -5.00
N ASP A 112 5.38 -8.19 -4.16
CA ASP A 112 3.96 -8.47 -4.17
C ASP A 112 3.30 -7.76 -3.00
N LEU A 113 2.33 -6.90 -3.30
CA LEU A 113 1.58 -6.18 -2.29
C LEU A 113 0.38 -7.03 -1.86
N VAL A 114 0.36 -7.40 -0.59
CA VAL A 114 -0.69 -8.26 -0.02
C VAL A 114 -1.81 -7.41 0.55
N SER A 115 -1.47 -6.43 1.38
CA SER A 115 -2.47 -5.58 2.04
C SER A 115 -1.85 -4.29 2.53
N LEU A 116 -2.73 -3.37 2.92
CA LEU A 116 -2.35 -2.15 3.61
C LEU A 116 -2.93 -2.19 5.01
N ASP A 117 -2.11 -1.92 5.99
CA ASP A 117 -2.55 -1.77 7.37
C ASP A 117 -2.81 -0.29 7.62
N VAL A 118 -4.03 0.06 7.97
CA VAL A 118 -4.47 1.44 8.14
C VAL A 118 -4.58 1.76 9.62
N TYR A 119 -3.85 2.76 10.05
CA TYR A 119 -3.80 3.20 11.45
C TYR A 119 -4.36 4.60 11.60
N LYS A 120 -4.95 4.86 12.75
CA LYS A 120 -5.37 6.21 13.12
C LYS A 120 -4.61 6.63 14.37
N THR A 121 -3.93 7.78 14.30
CA THR A 121 -3.18 8.32 15.42
C THR A 121 -4.13 9.04 16.39
N GLU A 122 -3.64 9.38 17.59
CA GLU A 122 -4.43 10.14 18.56
C GLU A 122 -4.85 11.51 18.03
N SER A 123 -4.02 12.10 17.16
CA SER A 123 -4.34 13.39 16.53
C SER A 123 -5.33 13.24 15.37
N GLY A 124 -5.75 12.03 15.05
CA GLY A 124 -6.71 11.77 13.97
C GLY A 124 -6.09 11.62 12.59
N LYS A 125 -4.78 11.52 12.50
CA LYS A 125 -4.10 11.31 11.22
C LYS A 125 -4.16 9.85 10.82
N ILE A 126 -4.27 9.62 9.51
CA ILE A 126 -4.26 8.27 8.96
C ILE A 126 -2.87 7.94 8.46
N GLU A 127 -2.33 6.84 8.96
CA GLU A 127 -1.02 6.31 8.55
C GLU A 127 -1.19 4.91 8.03
N ILE A 128 -0.52 4.63 6.91
CA ILE A 128 -0.64 3.35 6.22
C ILE A 128 0.72 2.70 6.12
N THR A 129 0.80 1.42 6.48
CA THR A 129 1.97 0.59 6.23
C THR A 129 1.59 -0.54 5.28
N LEU A 130 2.59 -1.13 4.63
CA LEU A 130 2.38 -2.14 3.60
C LEU A 130 2.77 -3.52 4.11
N GLU A 131 1.95 -4.51 3.76
CA GLU A 131 2.30 -5.92 3.90
C GLU A 131 2.83 -6.39 2.55
N ILE A 132 4.13 -6.71 2.50
CA ILE A 132 4.84 -7.06 1.27
C ILE A 132 5.35 -8.49 1.37
N ASP A 133 5.19 -9.24 0.30
CA ASP A 133 5.82 -10.54 0.11
C ASP A 133 6.85 -10.44 -1.01
N VAL A 134 7.99 -11.07 -0.81
CA VAL A 134 9.10 -10.98 -1.77
C VAL A 134 9.63 -12.38 -2.09
#